data_3d74ac852e3b292d9fb5321aecd3742e
#
_entry.id   3d74ac852e3b292d9fb5321aecd3742e
#
_cell.length_a   1.000
_cell.length_b   1.000
_cell.length_c   1.000
_cell.angle_alpha   90.00
_cell.angle_beta   90.00
_cell.angle_gamma   90.00
#
_symmetry.space_group_name_H-M   'P 1'
#
loop_
_entity.id
_entity.type
_entity.pdbx_description
1 polymer ?
#
loop_
_entity_poly.entity_id
_entity_poly.type
_entity_poly.pdbx_seq_one_letter_code
_entity_poly.pdbx_strand_id
1 'polypeptide(L)'
;MLRSGLIGVDDYLKLLAQTMTGVQRGAGRLKQTLEDSSLDAWSKYYRQDENSPNSLVSYYTKGSLAALLLDLHIRQQSSGRKSLDDVMYGLWQQYLDSPRGVGETEWEQIAEQITGLPLQALFERLLRSTDELPLASTLASVGIELQLRPAESNADKGGKYLNDDLSRLAQRPVLGVRTASDAGAVKLTHVLDGGAGQAAGLAANDVLIALDGLRVTPANLDKMIETRSPGDTLLVHAFRRDELMTFNLTLKPAAADTVALRLADQADAAQLALRQGWLGQTDKQAKSE
;
A
#
# COMPACT_ATOMS: atom_id res chain seq x y z
N MET A 1 0.62 19.39 1.20
CA MET A 1 0.76 19.57 -0.28
C MET A 1 -0.57 19.98 -0.92
N LEU A 2 -1.66 19.16 -0.83
CA LEU A 2 -2.97 19.57 -1.38
C LEU A 2 -3.52 20.84 -0.72
N ARG A 3 -3.64 20.89 0.61
CA ARG A 3 -4.15 22.04 1.37
C ARG A 3 -3.33 23.33 1.22
N SER A 4 -2.05 23.21 0.85
CA SER A 4 -1.19 24.36 0.54
C SER A 4 -1.26 24.80 -0.92
N GLY A 5 -2.07 24.15 -1.75
CA GLY A 5 -2.22 24.45 -3.17
C GLY A 5 -1.03 24.07 -4.05
N LEU A 6 -0.05 23.30 -3.53
CA LEU A 6 1.13 22.89 -4.29
C LEU A 6 0.82 21.80 -5.34
N ILE A 7 -0.20 20.98 -5.10
CA ILE A 7 -0.65 19.95 -6.05
C ILE A 7 -2.17 19.97 -6.16
N GLY A 8 -2.69 19.51 -7.29
CA GLY A 8 -4.12 19.32 -7.52
C GLY A 8 -4.66 18.02 -6.87
N VAL A 9 -5.99 17.85 -6.92
CA VAL A 9 -6.69 16.67 -6.38
C VAL A 9 -6.24 15.40 -7.09
N ASP A 10 -6.11 15.42 -8.40
CA ASP A 10 -5.72 14.25 -9.20
C ASP A 10 -4.31 13.75 -8.82
N ASP A 11 -3.36 14.68 -8.64
CA ASP A 11 -2.01 14.35 -8.19
C ASP A 11 -2.00 13.81 -6.76
N TYR A 12 -2.83 14.39 -5.88
CA TYR A 12 -2.98 13.90 -4.52
C TYR A 12 -3.54 12.48 -4.49
N LEU A 13 -4.62 12.20 -5.23
CA LEU A 13 -5.21 10.87 -5.32
C LEU A 13 -4.24 9.85 -5.92
N LYS A 14 -3.44 10.27 -6.91
CA LYS A 14 -2.38 9.43 -7.48
C LYS A 14 -1.31 9.07 -6.43
N LEU A 15 -0.81 10.04 -5.67
CA LEU A 15 0.17 9.80 -4.59
C LEU A 15 -0.40 8.92 -3.48
N LEU A 16 -1.66 9.14 -3.10
CA LEU A 16 -2.36 8.33 -2.11
C LEU A 16 -2.52 6.88 -2.59
N ALA A 17 -2.91 6.67 -3.84
CA ALA A 17 -3.01 5.35 -4.44
C ALA A 17 -1.65 4.62 -4.50
N GLN A 18 -0.56 5.34 -4.75
CA GLN A 18 0.81 4.79 -4.72
C GLN A 18 1.20 4.37 -3.29
N THR A 19 0.84 5.16 -2.28
CA THR A 19 1.04 4.80 -0.87
C THR A 19 0.25 3.53 -0.51
N MET A 20 -1.02 3.45 -0.91
CA MET A 20 -1.85 2.26 -0.73
C MET A 20 -1.25 1.04 -1.43
N THR A 21 -0.78 1.18 -2.67
CA THR A 21 -0.10 0.11 -3.43
C THR A 21 1.13 -0.38 -2.68
N GLY A 22 1.93 0.52 -2.13
CA GLY A 22 3.12 0.15 -1.34
C GLY A 22 2.79 -0.70 -0.13
N VAL A 23 1.73 -0.37 0.60
CA VAL A 23 1.24 -1.16 1.74
C VAL A 23 0.63 -2.48 1.27
N GLN A 24 -0.20 -2.46 0.22
CA GLN A 24 -0.92 -3.63 -0.29
C GLN A 24 0.02 -4.75 -0.77
N ARG A 25 1.18 -4.39 -1.35
CA ARG A 25 2.17 -5.36 -1.85
C ARG A 25 2.98 -6.08 -0.78
N GLY A 26 3.01 -5.57 0.44
CA GLY A 26 3.75 -6.18 1.54
C GLY A 26 2.87 -7.14 2.34
N ALA A 27 3.20 -8.45 2.38
CA ALA A 27 2.49 -9.42 3.21
C ALA A 27 2.62 -9.12 4.71
N GLY A 28 3.64 -8.38 5.11
CA GLY A 28 3.85 -7.91 6.49
C GLY A 28 2.68 -7.11 7.07
N ARG A 29 1.86 -6.43 6.22
CA ARG A 29 0.66 -5.71 6.67
C ARG A 29 -0.36 -6.61 7.40
N LEU A 30 -0.34 -7.92 7.09
CA LEU A 30 -1.21 -8.94 7.68
C LEU A 30 -0.55 -9.70 8.85
N LYS A 31 0.69 -9.34 9.20
CA LYS A 31 1.49 -10.06 10.23
C LYS A 31 1.96 -9.15 11.35
N GLN A 32 2.09 -7.85 11.10
CA GLN A 32 2.54 -6.88 12.07
C GLN A 32 1.48 -5.78 12.23
N THR A 33 1.11 -5.49 13.48
CA THR A 33 0.22 -4.38 13.80
C THR A 33 0.93 -3.05 13.55
N LEU A 34 0.18 -1.96 13.49
CA LEU A 34 0.77 -0.63 13.36
C LEU A 34 1.52 -0.23 14.63
N GLU A 35 0.98 -0.61 15.79
CA GLU A 35 1.60 -0.37 17.10
C GLU A 35 2.94 -1.09 17.20
N ASP A 36 3.01 -2.41 16.89
CA ASP A 36 4.26 -3.17 16.87
C ASP A 36 5.28 -2.57 15.90
N SER A 37 4.82 -2.15 14.70
CA SER A 37 5.70 -1.53 13.71
C SER A 37 6.34 -0.25 14.21
N SER A 38 5.62 0.54 14.99
CA SER A 38 6.13 1.76 15.62
C SER A 38 7.08 1.45 16.78
N LEU A 39 6.69 0.52 17.66
CA LEU A 39 7.48 0.12 18.85
C LEU A 39 8.83 -0.50 18.43
N ASP A 40 8.80 -1.40 17.47
CA ASP A 40 9.96 -2.14 16.96
C ASP A 40 10.77 -1.36 15.89
N ALA A 41 10.45 -0.08 15.62
CA ALA A 41 11.00 0.66 14.49
C ALA A 41 12.52 0.62 14.41
N TRP A 42 13.22 0.86 15.54
CA TRP A 42 14.69 0.89 15.60
C TRP A 42 15.33 -0.48 15.41
N SER A 43 14.67 -1.54 15.85
CA SER A 43 15.21 -2.90 15.80
C SER A 43 14.87 -3.64 14.49
N LYS A 44 13.72 -3.30 13.86
CA LYS A 44 13.21 -4.00 12.69
C LYS A 44 13.10 -3.09 11.46
N TYR A 45 12.33 -1.99 11.52
CA TYR A 45 12.06 -1.16 10.34
C TYR A 45 13.33 -0.48 9.79
N TYR A 46 14.22 0.01 10.66
CA TYR A 46 15.49 0.61 10.26
C TYR A 46 16.63 -0.41 10.04
N ARG A 47 16.34 -1.70 10.22
CA ARG A 47 17.28 -2.80 9.98
C ARG A 47 16.64 -3.88 9.12
N GLN A 48 16.10 -3.45 7.98
CA GLN A 48 15.43 -4.37 7.06
C GLN A 48 16.39 -5.41 6.49
N ASP A 49 15.85 -6.61 6.30
CA ASP A 49 16.50 -7.76 5.69
C ASP A 49 15.75 -8.23 4.45
N GLU A 50 16.17 -9.33 3.86
CA GLU A 50 15.56 -9.92 2.69
C GLU A 50 14.16 -10.49 2.91
N ASN A 51 13.72 -10.65 4.16
CA ASN A 51 12.37 -11.12 4.49
C ASN A 51 11.43 -9.98 4.93
N SER A 52 11.93 -8.79 5.08
CA SER A 52 11.17 -7.64 5.59
C SER A 52 9.85 -7.37 4.86
N PRO A 53 9.75 -7.48 3.51
CA PRO A 53 8.47 -7.32 2.82
C PRO A 53 7.40 -8.34 3.21
N ASN A 54 7.80 -9.51 3.70
CA ASN A 54 6.91 -10.59 4.11
C ASN A 54 6.50 -10.50 5.58
N SER A 55 7.23 -9.76 6.41
CA SER A 55 7.06 -9.75 7.88
C SER A 55 6.78 -8.38 8.48
N LEU A 56 7.19 -7.31 7.83
CA LEU A 56 7.11 -5.95 8.35
C LEU A 56 6.15 -5.09 7.55
N VAL A 57 5.54 -4.11 8.22
CA VAL A 57 4.81 -3.02 7.58
C VAL A 57 5.43 -1.68 8.00
N SER A 58 5.40 -0.69 7.12
CA SER A 58 5.88 0.65 7.45
C SER A 58 4.85 1.39 8.31
N TYR A 59 5.22 1.78 9.52
CA TYR A 59 4.39 2.62 10.37
C TYR A 59 4.18 4.03 9.79
N TYR A 60 5.06 4.51 8.92
CA TYR A 60 4.84 5.75 8.16
C TYR A 60 3.71 5.60 7.15
N THR A 61 3.80 4.62 6.25
CA THR A 61 2.84 4.49 5.16
C THR A 61 1.51 3.91 5.64
N LYS A 62 1.51 2.80 6.41
CA LYS A 62 0.27 2.27 6.99
C LYS A 62 -0.33 3.25 8.01
N GLY A 63 0.51 3.96 8.79
CA GLY A 63 0.06 4.99 9.73
C GLY A 63 -0.62 6.18 9.05
N SER A 64 -0.09 6.64 7.91
CA SER A 64 -0.76 7.69 7.12
C SER A 64 -2.14 7.26 6.61
N LEU A 65 -2.30 5.98 6.24
CA LEU A 65 -3.59 5.42 5.84
C LEU A 65 -4.54 5.26 7.04
N ALA A 66 -4.04 4.86 8.20
CA ALA A 66 -4.83 4.80 9.43
C ALA A 66 -5.33 6.19 9.85
N ALA A 67 -4.47 7.22 9.78
CA ALA A 67 -4.84 8.60 10.04
C ALA A 67 -5.91 9.12 9.03
N LEU A 68 -5.77 8.77 7.74
CA LEU A 68 -6.78 9.08 6.73
C LEU A 68 -8.13 8.43 7.07
N LEU A 69 -8.12 7.14 7.42
CA LEU A 69 -9.34 6.41 7.78
C LEU A 69 -10.01 7.01 9.03
N LEU A 70 -9.22 7.40 10.01
CA LEU A 70 -9.71 8.08 11.22
C LEU A 70 -10.34 9.44 10.86
N ASP A 71 -9.68 10.28 10.06
CA ASP A 71 -10.22 11.57 9.63
C ASP A 71 -11.54 11.42 8.87
N LEU A 72 -11.58 10.52 7.89
CA LEU A 72 -12.79 10.27 7.11
C LEU A 72 -13.94 9.69 7.95
N HIS A 73 -13.61 8.79 8.90
CA HIS A 73 -14.60 8.27 9.84
C HIS A 73 -15.18 9.37 10.73
N ILE A 74 -14.34 10.22 11.32
CA ILE A 74 -14.80 11.36 12.13
C ILE A 74 -15.70 12.28 11.30
N ARG A 75 -15.29 12.63 10.07
CA ARG A 75 -16.12 13.45 9.17
C ARG A 75 -17.45 12.82 8.87
N GLN A 76 -17.47 11.52 8.55
CA GLN A 76 -18.68 10.79 8.24
C GLN A 76 -19.63 10.76 9.44
N GLN A 77 -19.15 10.34 10.62
CA GLN A 77 -19.98 10.20 11.83
C GLN A 77 -20.47 11.56 12.37
N SER A 78 -19.71 12.61 12.18
CA SER A 78 -20.09 13.96 12.59
C SER A 78 -20.85 14.74 11.51
N SER A 79 -21.16 14.15 10.34
CA SER A 79 -21.72 14.85 9.18
C SER A 79 -20.87 16.07 8.77
N GLY A 80 -19.56 15.92 8.77
CA GLY A 80 -18.59 16.96 8.39
C GLY A 80 -18.32 18.03 9.44
N ARG A 81 -18.93 17.94 10.62
CA ARG A 81 -18.77 18.97 11.68
C ARG A 81 -17.44 18.86 12.43
N LYS A 82 -16.82 17.70 12.42
CA LYS A 82 -15.55 17.39 13.07
C LYS A 82 -14.60 16.67 12.10
N SER A 83 -13.32 16.79 12.37
CA SER A 83 -12.23 16.21 11.61
C SER A 83 -11.05 15.88 12.52
N LEU A 84 -10.02 15.25 11.99
CA LEU A 84 -8.77 15.05 12.71
C LEU A 84 -8.06 16.39 13.02
N ASP A 85 -8.33 17.45 12.25
CA ASP A 85 -7.78 18.80 12.55
C ASP A 85 -8.31 19.32 13.89
N ASP A 86 -9.58 19.06 14.24
CA ASP A 86 -10.14 19.43 15.55
C ASP A 86 -9.40 18.73 16.69
N VAL A 87 -9.07 17.45 16.50
CA VAL A 87 -8.30 16.68 17.50
C VAL A 87 -6.90 17.25 17.65
N MET A 88 -6.21 17.54 16.54
CA MET A 88 -4.87 18.15 16.57
C MET A 88 -4.88 19.53 17.23
N TYR A 89 -5.90 20.33 16.94
CA TYR A 89 -6.07 21.63 17.57
C TYR A 89 -6.32 21.52 19.07
N GLY A 90 -7.16 20.57 19.49
CA GLY A 90 -7.41 20.30 20.91
C GLY A 90 -6.17 19.85 21.68
N LEU A 91 -5.39 18.95 21.08
CA LEU A 91 -4.08 18.54 21.64
C LEU A 91 -3.12 19.74 21.81
N TRP A 92 -3.11 20.63 20.82
CA TRP A 92 -2.31 21.86 20.88
C TRP A 92 -2.77 22.80 21.99
N GLN A 93 -4.09 23.00 22.17
CA GLN A 93 -4.62 23.81 23.28
C GLN A 93 -4.25 23.21 24.63
N GLN A 94 -4.40 21.89 24.80
CA GLN A 94 -3.99 21.21 26.03
C GLN A 94 -2.49 21.41 26.34
N TYR A 95 -1.64 21.36 25.33
CA TYR A 95 -0.20 21.62 25.50
C TYR A 95 0.06 23.07 25.93
N LEU A 96 -0.67 24.05 25.39
CA LEU A 96 -0.54 25.44 25.79
C LEU A 96 -0.94 25.68 27.26
N ASP A 97 -2.01 24.98 27.71
CA ASP A 97 -2.49 25.08 29.10
C ASP A 97 -1.58 24.35 30.10
N SER A 98 -1.01 23.24 29.68
CA SER A 98 -0.14 22.41 30.49
C SER A 98 0.96 21.74 29.64
N PRO A 99 2.14 22.39 29.48
CA PRO A 99 3.20 21.90 28.59
C PRO A 99 3.76 20.54 29.04
N ARG A 100 3.13 19.46 28.62
CA ARG A 100 3.58 18.08 28.82
C ARG A 100 3.26 17.26 27.57
N GLY A 101 3.97 16.14 27.41
CA GLY A 101 3.64 15.16 26.38
C GLY A 101 2.30 14.46 26.64
N VAL A 102 1.83 13.75 25.65
CA VAL A 102 0.60 12.94 25.69
C VAL A 102 1.00 11.49 26.01
N GLY A 103 0.28 10.84 26.92
CA GLY A 103 0.48 9.43 27.24
C GLY A 103 0.01 8.51 26.09
N GLU A 104 0.41 7.24 26.16
CA GLU A 104 0.19 6.26 25.07
C GLU A 104 -1.28 6.14 24.66
N THR A 105 -2.21 6.10 25.61
CA THR A 105 -3.66 5.99 25.32
C THR A 105 -4.40 7.31 25.49
N GLU A 106 -3.74 8.33 26.00
CA GLU A 106 -4.37 9.61 26.32
C GLU A 106 -4.89 10.34 25.08
N TRP A 107 -4.14 10.29 23.99
CA TRP A 107 -4.56 10.93 22.75
C TRP A 107 -5.84 10.33 22.17
N GLU A 108 -6.09 9.02 22.36
CA GLU A 108 -7.31 8.34 21.94
C GLU A 108 -8.51 8.87 22.73
N GLN A 109 -8.35 9.01 24.04
CA GLN A 109 -9.37 9.59 24.92
C GLN A 109 -9.67 11.05 24.57
N ILE A 110 -8.63 11.83 24.28
CA ILE A 110 -8.77 13.23 23.83
C ILE A 110 -9.53 13.29 22.50
N ALA A 111 -9.22 12.40 21.57
CA ALA A 111 -9.93 12.32 20.30
C ALA A 111 -11.43 12.03 20.48
N GLU A 112 -11.80 11.08 21.36
CA GLU A 112 -13.18 10.79 21.71
C GLU A 112 -13.88 11.99 22.39
N GLN A 113 -13.21 12.66 23.32
CA GLN A 113 -13.77 13.85 24.01
C GLN A 113 -14.02 15.00 23.05
N ILE A 114 -13.08 15.31 22.14
CA ILE A 114 -13.18 16.42 21.19
C ILE A 114 -14.23 16.16 20.12
N THR A 115 -14.29 14.94 19.64
CA THR A 115 -15.23 14.56 18.57
C THR A 115 -16.61 14.21 19.07
N GLY A 116 -16.72 13.77 20.33
CA GLY A 116 -17.95 13.21 20.90
C GLY A 116 -18.32 11.84 20.30
N LEU A 117 -17.37 11.14 19.67
CA LEU A 117 -17.59 9.86 18.99
C LEU A 117 -16.91 8.71 19.75
N PRO A 118 -17.51 7.51 19.79
CA PRO A 118 -16.85 6.32 20.33
C PRO A 118 -15.85 5.79 19.29
N LEU A 119 -14.55 6.04 19.50
CA LEU A 119 -13.50 5.70 18.56
C LEU A 119 -12.67 4.47 18.96
N GLN A 120 -12.87 3.93 20.18
CA GLN A 120 -12.06 2.81 20.69
C GLN A 120 -12.02 1.60 19.76
N ALA A 121 -13.17 1.15 19.26
CA ALA A 121 -13.22 0.01 18.34
C ALA A 121 -12.47 0.28 17.02
N LEU A 122 -12.47 1.54 16.57
CA LEU A 122 -11.73 1.94 15.39
C LEU A 122 -10.22 1.94 15.67
N PHE A 123 -9.78 2.45 16.81
CA PHE A 123 -8.37 2.40 17.21
C PHE A 123 -7.86 0.96 17.32
N GLU A 124 -8.62 0.06 17.98
CA GLU A 124 -8.27 -1.37 18.04
C GLU A 124 -8.04 -1.95 16.65
N ARG A 125 -8.96 -1.67 15.72
CA ARG A 125 -8.87 -2.17 14.35
C ARG A 125 -7.71 -1.56 13.57
N LEU A 126 -7.48 -0.25 13.66
CA LEU A 126 -6.47 0.43 12.86
C LEU A 126 -5.04 0.24 13.41
N LEU A 127 -4.88 0.21 14.73
CA LEU A 127 -3.58 0.25 15.39
C LEU A 127 -3.11 -1.13 15.87
N ARG A 128 -4.03 -1.94 16.44
CA ARG A 128 -3.71 -3.15 17.20
C ARG A 128 -4.14 -4.45 16.49
N SER A 129 -4.79 -4.36 15.31
CA SER A 129 -5.08 -5.56 14.52
C SER A 129 -4.22 -5.65 13.26
N THR A 130 -4.13 -6.85 12.71
CA THR A 130 -3.53 -7.13 11.40
C THR A 130 -4.57 -7.22 10.29
N ASP A 131 -5.82 -6.86 10.57
CA ASP A 131 -6.89 -6.82 9.58
C ASP A 131 -6.59 -5.86 8.44
N GLU A 132 -7.17 -6.17 7.28
CA GLU A 132 -7.12 -5.23 6.15
C GLU A 132 -7.81 -3.91 6.51
N LEU A 133 -7.16 -2.82 6.15
CA LEU A 133 -7.74 -1.49 6.32
C LEU A 133 -8.98 -1.32 5.41
N PRO A 134 -10.11 -0.79 5.91
CA PRO A 134 -11.36 -0.65 5.14
C PRO A 134 -11.32 0.51 4.15
N LEU A 135 -10.26 0.58 3.32
CA LEU A 135 -9.98 1.71 2.43
C LEU A 135 -11.09 1.92 1.39
N ALA A 136 -11.55 0.86 0.73
CA ALA A 136 -12.52 0.98 -0.34
C ALA A 136 -13.88 1.52 0.16
N SER A 137 -14.41 0.97 1.26
CA SER A 137 -15.69 1.42 1.83
C SER A 137 -15.62 2.84 2.39
N THR A 138 -14.50 3.18 3.05
CA THR A 138 -14.32 4.52 3.62
C THR A 138 -14.16 5.57 2.52
N LEU A 139 -13.40 5.30 1.46
CA LEU A 139 -13.27 6.21 0.33
C LEU A 139 -14.57 6.37 -0.45
N ALA A 140 -15.33 5.29 -0.60
CA ALA A 140 -16.65 5.37 -1.24
C ALA A 140 -17.60 6.30 -0.49
N SER A 141 -17.52 6.39 0.85
CA SER A 141 -18.36 7.31 1.64
C SER A 141 -18.10 8.80 1.36
N VAL A 142 -17.01 9.14 0.72
CA VAL A 142 -16.66 10.49 0.29
C VAL A 142 -16.62 10.62 -1.25
N GLY A 143 -17.25 9.69 -1.96
CA GLY A 143 -17.38 9.73 -3.41
C GLY A 143 -16.05 9.52 -4.15
N ILE A 144 -15.15 8.70 -3.60
CA ILE A 144 -13.92 8.25 -4.26
C ILE A 144 -14.05 6.77 -4.61
N GLU A 145 -13.80 6.42 -5.86
CA GLU A 145 -13.71 5.04 -6.31
C GLU A 145 -12.29 4.51 -6.17
N LEU A 146 -12.17 3.35 -5.55
CA LEU A 146 -10.93 2.59 -5.44
C LEU A 146 -10.97 1.40 -6.39
N GLN A 147 -10.01 1.32 -7.29
CA GLN A 147 -9.75 0.15 -8.13
C GLN A 147 -8.56 -0.61 -7.56
N LEU A 148 -8.77 -1.87 -7.21
CA LEU A 148 -7.70 -2.80 -6.87
C LEU A 148 -7.50 -3.76 -8.05
N ARG A 149 -6.31 -3.76 -8.63
CA ARG A 149 -6.00 -4.48 -9.85
C ARG A 149 -4.61 -5.10 -9.83
N PRO A 150 -4.31 -6.05 -10.72
CA PRO A 150 -2.93 -6.45 -10.98
C PRO A 150 -2.12 -5.31 -11.61
N ALA A 151 -0.81 -5.34 -11.38
CA ALA A 151 0.12 -4.39 -11.98
C ALA A 151 0.23 -4.59 -13.50
N GLU A 152 0.33 -3.51 -14.28
CA GLU A 152 0.59 -3.55 -15.73
C GLU A 152 2.02 -4.08 -16.03
N SER A 153 2.96 -3.80 -15.14
CA SER A 153 4.37 -4.24 -15.22
C SER A 153 5.01 -4.22 -13.84
N ASN A 154 6.23 -4.71 -13.73
CA ASN A 154 7.02 -4.63 -12.48
C ASN A 154 7.35 -3.19 -12.05
N ALA A 155 7.29 -2.22 -12.98
CA ALA A 155 7.49 -0.79 -12.72
C ALA A 155 6.21 -0.04 -12.32
N ASP A 156 5.04 -0.66 -12.43
CA ASP A 156 3.75 -0.03 -12.09
C ASP A 156 3.67 0.21 -10.58
N LYS A 157 3.59 1.46 -10.18
CA LYS A 157 3.49 1.90 -8.77
C LYS A 157 2.05 2.20 -8.33
N GLY A 158 1.07 1.98 -9.21
CA GLY A 158 -0.31 2.38 -8.99
C GLY A 158 -0.59 3.85 -9.31
N GLY A 159 -1.81 4.28 -9.05
CA GLY A 159 -2.29 5.65 -9.28
C GLY A 159 -2.93 5.88 -10.65
N LYS A 160 -2.76 4.98 -11.61
CA LYS A 160 -3.43 5.02 -12.91
C LYS A 160 -4.70 4.16 -12.86
N TYR A 161 -5.86 4.80 -12.98
CA TYR A 161 -7.14 4.10 -13.12
C TYR A 161 -7.27 3.55 -14.53
N LEU A 162 -7.68 2.30 -14.66
CA LEU A 162 -7.85 1.64 -15.95
C LEU A 162 -9.35 1.42 -16.21
N ASN A 163 -9.82 1.86 -17.37
CA ASN A 163 -11.21 1.68 -17.80
C ASN A 163 -11.40 0.40 -18.63
N ASP A 164 -10.29 -0.24 -19.04
CA ASP A 164 -10.30 -1.45 -19.85
C ASP A 164 -10.58 -2.71 -19.04
N ASP A 165 -10.82 -3.82 -19.73
CA ASP A 165 -10.95 -5.13 -19.14
C ASP A 165 -9.64 -5.55 -18.44
N LEU A 166 -9.70 -5.76 -17.13
CA LEU A 166 -8.56 -6.18 -16.30
C LEU A 166 -8.26 -7.68 -16.38
N SER A 167 -9.06 -8.47 -17.08
CA SER A 167 -8.91 -9.92 -17.17
C SER A 167 -7.54 -10.33 -17.69
N ARG A 168 -7.02 -9.60 -18.68
CA ARG A 168 -5.68 -9.81 -19.25
C ARG A 168 -4.58 -9.61 -18.20
N LEU A 169 -4.69 -8.57 -17.35
CA LEU A 169 -3.72 -8.32 -16.29
C LEU A 169 -3.77 -9.39 -15.21
N ALA A 170 -4.97 -9.90 -14.90
CA ALA A 170 -5.15 -10.99 -13.95
C ALA A 170 -4.51 -12.31 -14.44
N GLN A 171 -4.31 -12.45 -15.75
CA GLN A 171 -3.63 -13.61 -16.35
C GLN A 171 -2.14 -13.35 -16.62
N ARG A 172 -1.57 -12.24 -16.19
CA ARG A 172 -0.14 -11.98 -16.34
C ARG A 172 0.67 -12.92 -15.43
N PRO A 173 1.62 -13.71 -15.99
CA PRO A 173 2.43 -14.62 -15.19
C PRO A 173 3.46 -13.85 -14.37
N VAL A 174 3.71 -14.31 -13.14
CA VAL A 174 4.70 -13.69 -12.25
C VAL A 174 5.52 -14.74 -11.48
N LEU A 175 6.78 -14.39 -11.21
CA LEU A 175 7.67 -15.20 -10.36
C LEU A 175 7.40 -15.01 -8.86
N GLY A 176 6.86 -13.85 -8.45
CA GLY A 176 6.71 -13.52 -7.04
C GLY A 176 8.04 -13.24 -6.34
N VAL A 177 8.96 -12.57 -7.02
CA VAL A 177 10.29 -12.20 -6.50
C VAL A 177 10.60 -10.74 -6.82
N ARG A 178 11.53 -10.14 -6.09
CA ARG A 178 12.20 -8.89 -6.47
C ARG A 178 13.64 -9.18 -6.86
N THR A 179 14.13 -8.51 -7.87
CA THR A 179 15.46 -8.74 -8.44
C THR A 179 16.29 -7.47 -8.47
N ALA A 180 17.59 -7.64 -8.46
CA ALA A 180 18.57 -6.61 -8.77
C ALA A 180 19.60 -7.14 -9.78
N SER A 181 20.23 -6.23 -10.51
CA SER A 181 21.39 -6.58 -11.33
C SER A 181 22.64 -6.64 -10.45
N ASP A 182 23.34 -7.76 -10.49
CA ASP A 182 24.62 -7.95 -9.81
C ASP A 182 25.64 -8.48 -10.83
N ALA A 183 26.61 -7.66 -11.21
CA ALA A 183 27.61 -7.96 -12.23
C ALA A 183 27.03 -8.51 -13.56
N GLY A 184 25.84 -8.03 -13.96
CA GLY A 184 25.15 -8.48 -15.18
C GLY A 184 24.31 -9.75 -15.01
N ALA A 185 24.29 -10.35 -13.81
CA ALA A 185 23.41 -11.45 -13.45
C ALA A 185 22.12 -10.95 -12.77
N VAL A 186 21.10 -11.81 -12.68
CA VAL A 186 19.84 -11.55 -11.97
C VAL A 186 19.93 -12.13 -10.57
N LYS A 187 20.11 -11.26 -9.58
CA LYS A 187 20.12 -11.65 -8.18
C LYS A 187 18.74 -11.43 -7.56
N LEU A 188 18.22 -12.43 -6.84
CA LEU A 188 16.99 -12.30 -6.08
C LEU A 188 17.25 -11.50 -4.80
N THR A 189 16.61 -10.34 -4.66
CA THR A 189 16.71 -9.54 -3.44
C THR A 189 15.66 -9.95 -2.41
N HIS A 190 14.48 -10.34 -2.87
CA HIS A 190 13.38 -10.81 -2.03
C HIS A 190 12.61 -11.91 -2.74
N VAL A 191 12.16 -12.90 -1.97
CA VAL A 191 11.19 -13.90 -2.41
C VAL A 191 9.90 -13.67 -1.62
N LEU A 192 8.80 -13.38 -2.35
CA LEU A 192 7.58 -12.89 -1.74
C LEU A 192 6.67 -14.05 -1.30
N ASP A 193 6.05 -13.90 -0.14
CA ASP A 193 5.12 -14.86 0.41
C ASP A 193 3.97 -15.16 -0.56
N GLY A 194 3.65 -16.44 -0.66
CA GLY A 194 2.61 -16.93 -1.57
C GLY A 194 3.01 -16.88 -3.06
N GLY A 195 4.20 -16.37 -3.41
CA GLY A 195 4.71 -16.30 -4.77
C GLY A 195 5.11 -17.64 -5.36
N ALA A 196 5.29 -17.70 -6.68
CA ALA A 196 5.77 -18.87 -7.40
C ALA A 196 7.20 -19.25 -6.98
N GLY A 197 8.08 -18.25 -6.80
CA GLY A 197 9.46 -18.45 -6.37
C GLY A 197 9.53 -19.09 -4.98
N GLN A 198 8.72 -18.63 -4.02
CA GLN A 198 8.65 -19.23 -2.69
C GLN A 198 8.19 -20.70 -2.77
N ALA A 199 7.13 -20.96 -3.54
CA ALA A 199 6.60 -22.32 -3.69
C ALA A 199 7.60 -23.29 -4.33
N ALA A 200 8.47 -22.78 -5.21
CA ALA A 200 9.53 -23.54 -5.86
C ALA A 200 10.78 -23.73 -4.97
N GLY A 201 10.90 -23.03 -3.84
CA GLY A 201 12.04 -23.10 -2.95
C GLY A 201 13.20 -22.15 -3.31
N LEU A 202 12.95 -21.12 -4.15
CA LEU A 202 13.91 -20.03 -4.36
C LEU A 202 14.09 -19.24 -3.06
N ALA A 203 15.27 -18.70 -2.87
CA ALA A 203 15.63 -17.89 -1.70
C ALA A 203 16.24 -16.55 -2.12
N ALA A 204 16.19 -15.57 -1.23
CA ALA A 204 16.94 -14.34 -1.43
C ALA A 204 18.45 -14.64 -1.55
N ASN A 205 19.11 -13.84 -2.35
CA ASN A 205 20.49 -14.01 -2.77
C ASN A 205 20.77 -15.13 -3.80
N ASP A 206 19.76 -15.93 -4.20
CA ASP A 206 19.94 -16.79 -5.37
C ASP A 206 20.25 -15.94 -6.62
N VAL A 207 21.17 -16.40 -7.44
CA VAL A 207 21.54 -15.78 -8.72
C VAL A 207 20.98 -16.63 -9.85
N LEU A 208 19.95 -16.13 -10.54
CA LEU A 208 19.33 -16.83 -11.67
C LEU A 208 20.27 -16.83 -12.86
N ILE A 209 20.51 -18.00 -13.46
CA ILE A 209 21.37 -18.16 -14.63
C ILE A 209 20.64 -18.64 -15.88
N ALA A 210 19.63 -19.51 -15.71
CA ALA A 210 18.87 -20.03 -16.85
C ALA A 210 17.42 -20.33 -16.47
N LEU A 211 16.51 -20.15 -17.46
CA LEU A 211 15.13 -20.64 -17.46
C LEU A 211 14.96 -21.55 -18.67
N ASP A 212 14.55 -22.80 -18.48
CA ASP A 212 14.42 -23.83 -19.52
C ASP A 212 15.68 -23.96 -20.39
N GLY A 213 16.88 -23.86 -19.77
CA GLY A 213 18.16 -23.94 -20.45
C GLY A 213 18.57 -22.65 -21.18
N LEU A 214 17.74 -21.62 -21.23
CA LEU A 214 18.07 -20.33 -21.84
C LEU A 214 18.65 -19.36 -20.82
N ARG A 215 19.75 -18.71 -21.17
CA ARG A 215 20.44 -17.74 -20.31
C ARG A 215 19.54 -16.58 -19.89
N VAL A 216 19.48 -16.32 -18.58
CA VAL A 216 18.79 -15.18 -17.99
C VAL A 216 19.74 -14.00 -17.81
N THR A 217 19.22 -12.81 -18.07
CA THR A 217 19.89 -11.53 -17.82
C THR A 217 18.86 -10.52 -17.29
N PRO A 218 19.28 -9.43 -16.64
CA PRO A 218 18.32 -8.37 -16.23
C PRO A 218 17.50 -7.79 -17.39
N ALA A 219 18.03 -7.83 -18.60
CA ALA A 219 17.34 -7.26 -19.79
C ALA A 219 16.30 -8.20 -20.40
N ASN A 220 16.38 -9.52 -20.19
CA ASN A 220 15.49 -10.47 -20.86
C ASN A 220 14.51 -11.20 -19.91
N LEU A 221 14.71 -11.18 -18.59
CA LEU A 221 13.92 -11.94 -17.64
C LEU A 221 12.41 -11.65 -17.78
N ASP A 222 12.01 -10.39 -17.71
CA ASP A 222 10.60 -10.01 -17.78
C ASP A 222 9.95 -10.51 -19.08
N LYS A 223 10.64 -10.34 -20.23
CA LYS A 223 10.14 -10.80 -21.51
C LYS A 223 10.02 -12.34 -21.58
N MET A 224 10.97 -13.07 -20.97
CA MET A 224 10.91 -14.54 -20.93
C MET A 224 9.68 -15.02 -20.13
N ILE A 225 9.33 -14.33 -19.04
CA ILE A 225 8.16 -14.63 -18.23
C ILE A 225 6.86 -14.22 -18.95
N GLU A 226 6.81 -13.03 -19.56
CA GLU A 226 5.62 -12.51 -20.25
C GLU A 226 5.17 -13.35 -21.46
N THR A 227 6.06 -14.17 -22.02
CA THR A 227 5.72 -15.12 -23.12
C THR A 227 5.04 -16.40 -22.63
N ARG A 228 4.86 -16.57 -21.33
CA ARG A 228 4.28 -17.74 -20.68
C ARG A 228 2.88 -17.45 -20.16
N SER A 229 2.26 -18.49 -19.61
CA SER A 229 0.96 -18.41 -18.95
C SER A 229 1.05 -18.82 -17.48
N PRO A 230 0.16 -18.32 -16.60
CA PRO A 230 0.01 -18.90 -15.27
C PRO A 230 -0.28 -20.40 -15.36
N GLY A 231 0.39 -21.20 -14.53
CA GLY A 231 0.34 -22.65 -14.58
C GLY A 231 1.47 -23.30 -15.38
N ASP A 232 2.17 -22.57 -16.24
CA ASP A 232 3.35 -23.10 -16.92
C ASP A 232 4.47 -23.39 -15.89
N THR A 233 5.14 -24.53 -16.05
CA THR A 233 6.26 -24.91 -15.20
C THR A 233 7.57 -24.66 -15.95
N LEU A 234 8.48 -23.95 -15.30
CA LEU A 234 9.81 -23.60 -15.80
C LEU A 234 10.89 -24.36 -15.03
N LEU A 235 11.90 -24.85 -15.72
CA LEU A 235 13.13 -25.35 -15.11
C LEU A 235 14.06 -24.17 -14.84
N VAL A 236 14.22 -23.79 -13.56
CA VAL A 236 15.06 -22.67 -13.13
C VAL A 236 16.41 -23.19 -12.66
N HIS A 237 17.49 -22.64 -13.19
CA HIS A 237 18.84 -22.86 -12.68
C HIS A 237 19.32 -21.59 -11.99
N ALA A 238 19.82 -21.73 -10.77
CA ALA A 238 20.36 -20.63 -10.00
C ALA A 238 21.58 -21.08 -9.18
N PHE A 239 22.49 -20.14 -8.92
CA PHE A 239 23.48 -20.33 -7.87
C PHE A 239 22.95 -19.85 -6.54
N ARG A 240 22.99 -20.73 -5.54
CA ARG A 240 22.81 -20.39 -4.13
C ARG A 240 24.17 -20.44 -3.46
N ARG A 241 24.75 -19.28 -3.17
CA ARG A 241 26.17 -19.16 -2.88
C ARG A 241 26.99 -19.69 -4.07
N ASP A 242 27.79 -20.72 -3.90
CA ASP A 242 28.61 -21.35 -4.96
C ASP A 242 28.05 -22.67 -5.46
N GLU A 243 26.84 -23.07 -4.99
CA GLU A 243 26.17 -24.32 -5.34
C GLU A 243 25.17 -24.12 -6.46
N LEU A 244 25.27 -24.88 -7.54
CA LEU A 244 24.28 -24.88 -8.62
C LEU A 244 23.04 -25.65 -8.20
N MET A 245 21.93 -24.93 -8.12
CA MET A 245 20.62 -25.45 -7.77
C MET A 245 19.68 -25.49 -8.98
N THR A 246 18.76 -26.43 -8.95
CA THR A 246 17.72 -26.57 -9.96
C THR A 246 16.35 -26.62 -9.31
N PHE A 247 15.39 -25.84 -9.84
CA PHE A 247 14.05 -25.72 -9.29
C PHE A 247 13.00 -25.90 -10.38
N ASN A 248 11.91 -26.63 -10.08
CA ASN A 248 10.71 -26.64 -10.90
C ASN A 248 9.77 -25.54 -10.38
N LEU A 249 9.58 -24.48 -11.15
CA LEU A 249 8.80 -23.33 -10.77
C LEU A 249 7.52 -23.26 -11.61
N THR A 250 6.36 -23.33 -10.96
CA THR A 250 5.07 -23.11 -11.62
C THR A 250 4.65 -21.66 -11.49
N LEU A 251 4.51 -20.96 -12.60
CA LEU A 251 4.12 -19.55 -12.65
C LEU A 251 2.73 -19.35 -12.05
N LYS A 252 2.57 -18.27 -11.29
CA LYS A 252 1.30 -17.84 -10.73
C LYS A 252 0.76 -16.62 -11.46
N PRO A 253 -0.57 -16.41 -11.46
CA PRO A 253 -1.14 -15.17 -11.95
C PRO A 253 -0.75 -13.99 -11.08
N ALA A 254 -0.68 -12.78 -11.66
CA ALA A 254 -0.41 -11.56 -10.93
C ALA A 254 -1.52 -11.28 -9.90
N ALA A 255 -1.13 -10.98 -8.66
CA ALA A 255 -2.07 -10.60 -7.60
C ALA A 255 -2.67 -9.20 -7.88
N ALA A 256 -3.91 -9.00 -7.45
CA ALA A 256 -4.50 -7.66 -7.39
C ALA A 256 -3.91 -6.93 -6.16
N ASP A 257 -2.84 -6.19 -6.37
CA ASP A 257 -2.07 -5.48 -5.34
C ASP A 257 -1.79 -4.02 -5.68
N THR A 258 -2.33 -3.55 -6.79
CA THR A 258 -2.06 -2.21 -7.34
C THR A 258 -3.32 -1.37 -7.25
N VAL A 259 -3.23 -0.23 -6.58
CA VAL A 259 -4.36 0.66 -6.30
C VAL A 259 -4.38 1.84 -7.25
N ALA A 260 -5.56 2.19 -7.73
CA ALA A 260 -5.84 3.45 -8.37
C ALA A 260 -7.10 4.09 -7.75
N LEU A 261 -7.14 5.41 -7.73
CA LEU A 261 -8.23 6.21 -7.19
C LEU A 261 -8.72 7.18 -8.24
N ARG A 262 -10.04 7.42 -8.26
CA ARG A 262 -10.65 8.51 -9.03
C ARG A 262 -11.84 9.10 -8.28
N LEU A 263 -12.25 10.29 -8.65
CA LEU A 263 -13.52 10.84 -8.24
C LEU A 263 -14.65 9.99 -8.83
N ALA A 264 -15.64 9.63 -8.02
CA ALA A 264 -16.84 8.94 -8.52
C ALA A 264 -17.62 9.88 -9.45
N ASP A 265 -18.03 9.35 -10.60
CA ASP A 265 -18.82 10.11 -11.60
C ASP A 265 -20.19 10.51 -11.05
N GLN A 266 -20.75 9.68 -10.16
CA GLN A 266 -22.03 9.93 -9.48
C GLN A 266 -21.80 9.86 -7.97
N ALA A 267 -21.69 11.02 -7.34
CA ALA A 267 -21.63 11.17 -5.90
C ALA A 267 -22.86 11.93 -5.43
N ASP A 268 -23.49 11.48 -4.34
CA ASP A 268 -24.61 12.17 -3.73
C ASP A 268 -24.17 13.46 -3.00
N ALA A 269 -25.15 14.27 -2.57
CA ALA A 269 -24.89 15.55 -1.92
C ALA A 269 -24.10 15.40 -0.61
N ALA A 270 -24.32 14.32 0.14
CA ALA A 270 -23.60 14.07 1.39
C ALA A 270 -22.13 13.69 1.13
N GLN A 271 -21.89 12.80 0.15
CA GLN A 271 -20.55 12.44 -0.30
C GLN A 271 -19.78 13.66 -0.82
N LEU A 272 -20.42 14.52 -1.61
CA LEU A 272 -19.83 15.76 -2.12
C LEU A 272 -19.44 16.71 -0.99
N ALA A 273 -20.31 16.91 -0.01
CA ALA A 273 -20.04 17.78 1.15
C ALA A 273 -18.86 17.26 1.98
N LEU A 274 -18.81 15.95 2.29
CA LEU A 274 -17.70 15.32 3.01
C LEU A 274 -16.40 15.42 2.23
N ARG A 275 -16.42 15.16 0.92
CA ARG A 275 -15.26 15.26 0.03
C ARG A 275 -14.73 16.68 -0.04
N GLN A 276 -15.61 17.67 -0.16
CA GLN A 276 -15.23 19.08 -0.15
C GLN A 276 -14.58 19.49 1.19
N GLY A 277 -15.11 19.03 2.31
CA GLY A 277 -14.53 19.27 3.63
C GLY A 277 -13.14 18.64 3.79
N TRP A 278 -12.90 17.49 3.15
CA TRP A 278 -11.60 16.79 3.20
C TRP A 278 -10.58 17.35 2.22
N LEU A 279 -10.93 17.46 0.93
CA LEU A 279 -10.01 17.86 -0.14
C LEU A 279 -9.92 19.38 -0.34
N GLY A 280 -10.82 20.17 0.27
CA GLY A 280 -11.00 21.58 -0.01
C GLY A 280 -11.87 21.83 -1.24
N GLN A 281 -12.12 23.09 -1.55
CA GLN A 281 -12.85 23.46 -2.77
C GLN A 281 -11.97 23.14 -4.00
N THR A 282 -12.47 22.29 -4.85
CA THR A 282 -11.87 22.04 -6.18
C THR A 282 -12.35 23.15 -7.10
N ASP A 283 -11.77 24.36 -7.00
CA ASP A 283 -12.01 25.43 -7.95
C ASP A 283 -11.42 25.07 -9.32
N LYS A 284 -12.11 24.20 -10.07
CA LYS A 284 -11.94 24.10 -11.51
C LYS A 284 -12.93 24.99 -12.30
N GLN A 285 -13.69 25.86 -11.65
CA GLN A 285 -14.62 26.79 -12.31
C GLN A 285 -14.22 28.26 -12.35
N ALA A 286 -13.06 28.65 -11.86
CA ALA A 286 -12.63 30.05 -11.80
C ALA A 286 -11.56 30.44 -12.84
N LYS A 287 -11.47 29.77 -13.99
CA LYS A 287 -10.65 30.22 -15.14
C LYS A 287 -11.35 30.02 -16.46
N SER A 288 -12.56 30.55 -16.58
CA SER A 288 -13.19 30.84 -17.88
C SER A 288 -14.10 32.06 -17.74
N GLU A 289 -13.50 33.20 -17.48
CA GLU A 289 -14.00 34.54 -17.84
C GLU A 289 -12.80 35.44 -18.20
#